data_d40b842fb3ac07e5ff4209e0ca7da8dd
#
_entry.id   d40b842fb3ac07e5ff4209e0ca7da8dd
#
_cell.length_a   1.000
_cell.length_b   1.000
_cell.length_c   1.000
_cell.angle_alpha   90.00
_cell.angle_beta   90.00
_cell.angle_gamma   90.00
#
_symmetry.space_group_name_H-M   'P 1'
#
loop_
_entity.id
_entity.type
_entity.pdbx_description
1 polymer ?
#
loop_
_entity_poly.entity_id
_entity_poly.type
_entity_poly.pdbx_seq_one_letter_code
_entity_poly.pdbx_strand_id
1 'polypeptide(L)'
;TSRKQVFSTAADNQPSVDIHVLQGEREMAADNKTLGRFELSGIPAAHRGVPKIEVAFDIDANGIVNVSAKDLGTGKEQKITITSSGTLEKDEIDRLVKEAEANAEADKKRKEGVEVRNNADSLCYQAEKTIKDMEGKGSEELIGKVQVALDTLKETLKGEDMEKIKADTEALTKPLYELSAELYKQTEAAKGADGTETAEGAKKADDDVVDAEVVDEDKK
;
A
#
# COMPACT_ATOMS: atom_id res chain seq x y z
N THR A 1 7.13 -17.57 17.30
CA THR A 1 7.16 -17.31 15.87
C THR A 1 7.34 -15.81 15.62
N SER A 2 8.02 -15.42 14.53
CA SER A 2 8.26 -14.02 14.18
C SER A 2 7.88 -13.76 12.73
N ARG A 3 7.20 -12.63 12.47
CA ARG A 3 6.81 -12.16 11.13
C ARG A 3 7.03 -10.67 11.04
N LYS A 4 7.49 -10.21 9.87
CA LYS A 4 7.72 -8.80 9.58
C LYS A 4 7.06 -8.40 8.28
N GLN A 5 6.56 -7.17 8.22
CA GLN A 5 5.99 -6.59 7.00
C GLN A 5 6.29 -5.09 6.96
N VAL A 6 6.55 -4.58 5.76
CA VAL A 6 6.81 -3.15 5.55
C VAL A 6 5.56 -2.47 5.01
N PHE A 7 5.17 -1.40 5.67
CA PHE A 7 4.06 -0.52 5.32
C PHE A 7 4.57 0.86 4.93
N SER A 8 3.67 1.72 4.49
CA SER A 8 3.98 3.11 4.19
C SER A 8 2.85 4.04 4.65
N THR A 9 3.07 5.36 4.50
CA THR A 9 2.06 6.38 4.80
C THR A 9 0.99 6.44 3.71
N ALA A 10 -0.25 6.77 4.11
CA ALA A 10 -1.41 6.89 3.22
C ALA A 10 -1.62 8.32 2.70
N ALA A 11 -1.06 9.32 3.39
CA ALA A 11 -1.17 10.74 3.04
C ALA A 11 0.21 11.40 2.93
N ASP A 12 0.29 12.49 2.16
CA ASP A 12 1.48 13.32 2.07
C ASP A 12 1.75 14.01 3.40
N ASN A 13 3.04 14.11 3.76
CA ASN A 13 3.51 14.74 4.98
C ASN A 13 2.87 14.20 6.27
N GLN A 14 2.49 12.92 6.27
CA GLN A 14 1.89 12.26 7.42
C GLN A 14 2.93 12.09 8.54
N PRO A 15 2.74 12.72 9.72
CA PRO A 15 3.77 12.75 10.77
C PRO A 15 3.79 11.50 11.66
N SER A 16 2.73 10.68 11.58
CA SER A 16 2.58 9.48 12.41
C SER A 16 1.77 8.41 11.71
N VAL A 17 1.90 7.16 12.17
CA VAL A 17 1.07 6.01 11.77
C VAL A 17 0.49 5.34 12.99
N ASP A 18 -0.77 4.93 12.90
CA ASP A 18 -1.49 4.21 13.95
C ASP A 18 -1.43 2.71 13.66
N ILE A 19 -0.87 1.95 14.59
CA ILE A 19 -0.75 0.50 14.49
C ILE A 19 -1.87 -0.13 15.30
N HIS A 20 -2.82 -0.76 14.60
CA HIS A 20 -3.96 -1.44 15.18
C HIS A 20 -3.76 -2.94 15.08
N VAL A 21 -3.55 -3.60 16.23
CA VAL A 21 -3.31 -5.03 16.33
C VAL A 21 -4.62 -5.75 16.57
N LEU A 22 -4.91 -6.71 15.71
CA LEU A 22 -6.17 -7.43 15.64
C LEU A 22 -5.97 -8.94 15.72
N GLN A 23 -6.99 -9.65 16.15
CA GLN A 23 -7.09 -11.10 16.14
C GLN A 23 -8.42 -11.53 15.53
N GLY A 24 -8.40 -12.42 14.55
CA GLY A 24 -9.60 -12.98 13.91
C GLY A 24 -9.35 -13.39 12.48
N GLU A 25 -10.37 -13.98 11.87
CA GLU A 25 -10.35 -14.54 10.51
C GLU A 25 -11.18 -13.69 9.51
N ARG A 26 -11.73 -12.53 9.95
CA ARG A 26 -12.52 -11.66 9.08
C ARG A 26 -11.61 -10.77 8.24
N GLU A 27 -11.97 -10.51 7.00
CA GLU A 27 -11.19 -9.68 6.06
C GLU A 27 -11.13 -8.20 6.47
N MET A 28 -12.16 -7.70 7.15
CA MET A 28 -12.22 -6.29 7.56
C MET A 28 -11.79 -6.11 9.03
N ALA A 29 -10.95 -5.11 9.27
CA ALA A 29 -10.42 -4.80 10.59
C ALA A 29 -11.50 -4.59 11.67
N ALA A 30 -12.62 -3.95 11.30
CA ALA A 30 -13.72 -3.66 12.20
C ALA A 30 -14.43 -4.92 12.75
N ASP A 31 -14.33 -6.03 12.02
CA ASP A 31 -15.02 -7.29 12.33
C ASP A 31 -14.12 -8.26 13.11
N ASN A 32 -12.91 -7.84 13.49
CA ASN A 32 -11.94 -8.61 14.27
C ASN A 32 -11.78 -8.04 15.67
N LYS A 33 -11.30 -8.88 16.60
CA LYS A 33 -11.04 -8.48 17.99
C LYS A 33 -9.79 -7.61 18.09
N THR A 34 -9.93 -6.43 18.66
CA THR A 34 -8.77 -5.56 18.97
C THR A 34 -7.96 -6.14 20.12
N LEU A 35 -6.68 -6.38 19.88
CA LEU A 35 -5.71 -6.78 20.89
C LEU A 35 -4.97 -5.59 21.49
N GLY A 36 -4.70 -4.57 20.67
CA GLY A 36 -4.01 -3.37 21.11
C GLY A 36 -3.91 -2.32 20.01
N ARG A 37 -3.54 -1.11 20.42
CA ARG A 37 -3.29 0.01 19.49
C ARG A 37 -2.16 0.87 20.02
N PHE A 38 -1.29 1.34 19.14
CA PHE A 38 -0.22 2.29 19.47
C PHE A 38 0.15 3.11 18.25
N GLU A 39 0.79 4.24 18.49
CA GLU A 39 1.17 5.20 17.46
C GLU A 39 2.69 5.29 17.32
N LEU A 40 3.21 5.25 16.10
CA LEU A 40 4.57 5.62 15.79
C LEU A 40 4.56 7.04 15.22
N SER A 41 5.12 7.99 15.97
CA SER A 41 5.17 9.40 15.61
C SER A 41 6.58 9.89 15.24
N GLY A 42 6.64 11.07 14.61
CA GLY A 42 7.90 11.72 14.21
C GLY A 42 8.48 11.14 12.94
N ILE A 43 7.62 10.73 12.03
CA ILE A 43 7.95 10.41 10.64
C ILE A 43 8.25 11.73 9.91
N PRO A 44 9.38 11.85 9.19
CA PRO A 44 9.68 13.05 8.41
C PRO A 44 8.64 13.33 7.34
N ALA A 45 8.41 14.61 7.05
CA ALA A 45 7.54 15.02 5.97
C ALA A 45 8.06 14.47 4.64
N ALA A 46 7.22 13.69 3.96
CA ALA A 46 7.50 13.09 2.67
C ALA A 46 6.18 12.79 1.93
N HIS A 47 6.26 12.53 0.62
CA HIS A 47 5.12 12.06 -0.13
C HIS A 47 4.63 10.70 0.39
N ARG A 48 3.32 10.45 0.29
CA ARG A 48 2.72 9.16 0.63
C ARG A 48 3.44 8.02 -0.12
N GLY A 49 3.62 6.89 0.52
CA GLY A 49 4.33 5.74 -0.05
C GLY A 49 5.87 5.79 0.07
N VAL A 50 6.47 6.94 0.40
CA VAL A 50 7.93 7.09 0.55
C VAL A 50 8.44 6.57 1.89
N PRO A 51 7.86 6.93 3.07
CA PRO A 51 8.31 6.38 4.34
C PRO A 51 8.13 4.86 4.38
N LYS A 52 9.08 4.16 5.00
CA LYS A 52 9.05 2.69 5.14
C LYS A 52 8.96 2.33 6.62
N ILE A 53 7.82 1.78 7.01
CA ILE A 53 7.52 1.41 8.40
C ILE A 53 7.51 -0.11 8.49
N GLU A 54 8.55 -0.68 9.10
CA GLU A 54 8.62 -2.12 9.39
C GLU A 54 7.78 -2.41 10.63
N VAL A 55 6.76 -3.24 10.50
CA VAL A 55 5.99 -3.79 11.63
C VAL A 55 6.40 -5.24 11.82
N ALA A 56 6.85 -5.56 13.03
CA ALA A 56 7.26 -6.91 13.41
C ALA A 56 6.35 -7.45 14.51
N PHE A 57 5.91 -8.69 14.32
CA PHE A 57 5.20 -9.50 15.31
C PHE A 57 6.14 -10.58 15.81
N ASP A 58 6.24 -10.70 17.13
CA ASP A 58 6.99 -11.76 17.79
C ASP A 58 6.13 -12.40 18.88
N ILE A 59 5.81 -13.68 18.70
CA ILE A 59 4.95 -14.46 19.61
C ILE A 59 5.84 -15.49 20.30
N ASP A 60 5.94 -15.40 21.61
CA ASP A 60 6.73 -16.31 22.43
C ASP A 60 5.99 -17.65 22.71
N ALA A 61 6.67 -18.58 23.39
CA ALA A 61 6.11 -19.88 23.73
C ALA A 61 4.93 -19.81 24.70
N ASN A 62 4.75 -18.70 25.42
CA ASN A 62 3.67 -18.46 26.37
C ASN A 62 2.47 -17.75 25.72
N GLY A 63 2.55 -17.46 24.40
CA GLY A 63 1.50 -16.74 23.70
C GLY A 63 1.52 -15.23 23.91
N ILE A 64 2.58 -14.67 24.48
CA ILE A 64 2.76 -13.21 24.60
C ILE A 64 3.12 -12.67 23.22
N VAL A 65 2.35 -11.69 22.76
CA VAL A 65 2.55 -11.04 21.44
C VAL A 65 3.27 -9.72 21.64
N ASN A 66 4.50 -9.62 21.13
CA ASN A 66 5.23 -8.37 21.07
C ASN A 66 5.09 -7.80 19.64
N VAL A 67 4.61 -6.58 19.53
CA VAL A 67 4.49 -5.88 18.26
C VAL A 67 5.35 -4.63 18.29
N SER A 68 6.23 -4.49 17.31
CA SER A 68 7.04 -3.28 17.13
C SER A 68 6.78 -2.65 15.78
N ALA A 69 6.83 -1.33 15.73
CA ALA A 69 6.79 -0.55 14.50
C ALA A 69 8.03 0.33 14.45
N LYS A 70 8.78 0.27 13.35
CA LYS A 70 10.03 1.00 13.16
C LYS A 70 10.04 1.75 11.84
N ASP A 71 10.26 3.04 11.89
CA ASP A 71 10.58 3.82 10.70
C ASP A 71 12.02 3.52 10.26
N LEU A 72 12.16 2.92 9.08
CA LEU A 72 13.47 2.54 8.54
C LEU A 72 14.32 3.74 8.12
N GLY A 73 13.71 4.90 7.87
CA GLY A 73 14.40 6.12 7.51
C GLY A 73 15.06 6.81 8.70
N THR A 74 14.35 6.92 9.82
CA THR A 74 14.83 7.61 11.03
C THR A 74 15.37 6.68 12.11
N GLY A 75 15.03 5.38 12.03
CA GLY A 75 15.32 4.40 13.06
C GLY A 75 14.44 4.50 14.30
N LYS A 76 13.46 5.41 14.36
CA LYS A 76 12.50 5.51 15.46
C LYS A 76 11.66 4.25 15.55
N GLU A 77 11.44 3.77 16.76
CA GLU A 77 10.71 2.54 17.04
C GLU A 77 9.76 2.73 18.22
N GLN A 78 8.58 2.13 18.12
CA GLN A 78 7.61 1.98 19.19
C GLN A 78 7.21 0.52 19.32
N LYS A 79 6.89 0.08 20.55
CA LYS A 79 6.55 -1.31 20.84
C LYS A 79 5.34 -1.37 21.77
N ILE A 80 4.56 -2.44 21.61
CA ILE A 80 3.55 -2.85 22.56
C ILE A 80 3.72 -4.34 22.88
N THR A 81 3.52 -4.71 24.12
CA THR A 81 3.45 -6.10 24.58
C THR A 81 2.02 -6.41 24.96
N ILE A 82 1.44 -7.39 24.30
CA ILE A 82 0.08 -7.86 24.53
C ILE A 82 0.20 -9.17 25.31
N THR A 83 -0.11 -9.11 26.58
CA THR A 83 -0.16 -10.29 27.44
C THR A 83 -1.52 -10.97 27.34
N SER A 84 -1.55 -12.28 27.49
CA SER A 84 -2.71 -13.15 27.27
C SER A 84 -3.93 -12.92 28.18
N SER A 85 -4.15 -11.71 28.69
CA SER A 85 -5.33 -11.37 29.51
C SER A 85 -6.68 -11.51 28.78
N GLY A 86 -6.66 -11.98 27.55
CA GLY A 86 -7.83 -12.21 26.71
C GLY A 86 -7.73 -13.49 25.91
N THR A 87 -7.17 -14.57 26.48
CA THR A 87 -7.24 -15.89 25.82
C THR A 87 -8.71 -16.20 25.56
N LEU A 88 -9.05 -16.32 24.28
CA LEU A 88 -10.40 -16.71 23.87
C LEU A 88 -10.66 -18.13 24.36
N GLU A 89 -11.82 -18.36 24.96
CA GLU A 89 -12.27 -19.71 25.26
C GLU A 89 -12.53 -20.47 23.96
N LYS A 90 -12.40 -21.79 23.99
CA LYS A 90 -12.54 -22.64 22.82
C LYS A 90 -13.88 -22.42 22.10
N ASP A 91 -14.95 -22.30 22.89
CA ASP A 91 -16.31 -22.07 22.35
C ASP A 91 -16.42 -20.69 21.63
N GLU A 92 -15.70 -19.68 22.13
CA GLU A 92 -15.64 -18.36 21.51
C GLU A 92 -14.84 -18.39 20.20
N ILE A 93 -13.75 -19.16 20.14
CA ILE A 93 -12.97 -19.39 18.92
C ILE A 93 -13.84 -20.08 17.88
N ASP A 94 -14.51 -21.17 18.23
CA ASP A 94 -15.39 -21.93 17.33
C ASP A 94 -16.54 -21.05 16.80
N ARG A 95 -17.06 -20.15 17.62
CA ARG A 95 -18.07 -19.19 17.19
C ARG A 95 -17.54 -18.20 16.18
N LEU A 96 -16.37 -17.61 16.44
CA LEU A 96 -15.74 -16.61 15.56
C LEU A 96 -15.34 -17.21 14.22
N VAL A 97 -14.84 -18.45 14.20
CA VAL A 97 -14.52 -19.18 12.97
C VAL A 97 -15.78 -19.41 12.14
N LYS A 98 -16.86 -19.92 12.73
CA LYS A 98 -18.14 -20.12 12.03
C LYS A 98 -18.74 -18.81 11.51
N GLU A 99 -18.62 -17.73 12.26
CA GLU A 99 -19.05 -16.41 11.83
C GLU A 99 -18.23 -15.88 10.65
N ALA A 100 -16.92 -16.10 10.67
CA ALA A 100 -16.04 -15.75 9.54
C ALA A 100 -16.40 -16.57 8.29
N GLU A 101 -16.59 -17.89 8.41
CA GLU A 101 -17.03 -18.74 7.29
C GLU A 101 -18.37 -18.31 6.72
N ALA A 102 -19.35 -17.99 7.56
CA ALA A 102 -20.69 -17.57 7.15
C ALA A 102 -20.68 -16.22 6.40
N ASN A 103 -19.72 -15.34 6.68
CA ASN A 103 -19.61 -14.02 6.07
C ASN A 103 -18.53 -13.93 4.98
N ALA A 104 -17.78 -15.00 4.70
CA ALA A 104 -16.61 -15.01 3.83
C ALA A 104 -16.86 -14.38 2.46
N GLU A 105 -17.99 -14.70 1.79
CA GLU A 105 -18.32 -14.11 0.49
C GLU A 105 -18.65 -12.61 0.57
N ALA A 106 -19.36 -12.19 1.61
CA ALA A 106 -19.74 -10.80 1.81
C ALA A 106 -18.49 -9.95 2.13
N ASP A 107 -17.61 -10.47 3.00
CA ASP A 107 -16.35 -9.83 3.36
C ASP A 107 -15.41 -9.72 2.16
N LYS A 108 -15.31 -10.77 1.35
CA LYS A 108 -14.52 -10.76 0.12
C LYS A 108 -14.99 -9.67 -0.85
N LYS A 109 -16.29 -9.57 -1.09
CA LYS A 109 -16.86 -8.51 -1.95
C LYS A 109 -16.57 -7.11 -1.38
N ARG A 110 -16.69 -6.95 -0.06
CA ARG A 110 -16.39 -5.68 0.61
C ARG A 110 -14.91 -5.30 0.48
N LYS A 111 -14.00 -6.26 0.68
CA LYS A 111 -12.57 -6.08 0.49
C LYS A 111 -12.23 -5.71 -0.95
N GLU A 112 -12.75 -6.45 -1.93
CA GLU A 112 -12.59 -6.13 -3.36
C GLU A 112 -13.06 -4.71 -3.69
N GLY A 113 -14.19 -4.28 -3.13
CA GLY A 113 -14.69 -2.91 -3.28
C GLY A 113 -13.73 -1.86 -2.71
N VAL A 114 -13.16 -2.12 -1.53
CA VAL A 114 -12.15 -1.24 -0.91
C VAL A 114 -10.86 -1.20 -1.74
N GLU A 115 -10.40 -2.34 -2.24
CA GLU A 115 -9.20 -2.42 -3.09
C GLU A 115 -9.39 -1.66 -4.41
N VAL A 116 -10.55 -1.79 -5.05
CA VAL A 116 -10.89 -1.03 -6.26
C VAL A 116 -10.83 0.48 -6.00
N ARG A 117 -11.41 0.95 -4.90
CA ARG A 117 -11.37 2.37 -4.52
C ARG A 117 -9.95 2.85 -4.23
N ASN A 118 -9.18 2.09 -3.47
CA ASN A 118 -7.80 2.44 -3.13
C ASN A 118 -6.90 2.49 -4.38
N ASN A 119 -7.09 1.58 -5.33
CA ASN A 119 -6.38 1.59 -6.60
C ASN A 119 -6.75 2.81 -7.44
N ALA A 120 -8.04 3.13 -7.54
CA ALA A 120 -8.53 4.32 -8.24
C ALA A 120 -7.98 5.62 -7.62
N ASP A 121 -8.00 5.75 -6.28
CA ASP A 121 -7.45 6.90 -5.57
C ASP A 121 -5.94 7.06 -5.80
N SER A 122 -5.19 5.94 -5.78
CA SER A 122 -3.76 5.92 -6.07
C SER A 122 -3.47 6.36 -7.49
N LEU A 123 -4.29 5.94 -8.46
CA LEU A 123 -4.18 6.35 -9.85
C LEU A 123 -4.49 7.83 -10.05
N CYS A 124 -5.52 8.36 -9.36
CA CYS A 124 -5.81 9.79 -9.34
C CYS A 124 -4.61 10.60 -8.87
N TYR A 125 -3.99 10.19 -7.76
CA TYR A 125 -2.80 10.86 -7.24
C TYR A 125 -1.62 10.82 -8.23
N GLN A 126 -1.39 9.67 -8.87
CA GLN A 126 -0.34 9.54 -9.90
C GLN A 126 -0.62 10.46 -11.09
N ALA A 127 -1.88 10.53 -11.54
CA ALA A 127 -2.29 11.38 -12.65
C ALA A 127 -2.06 12.86 -12.33
N GLU A 128 -2.48 13.32 -11.14
CA GLU A 128 -2.24 14.71 -10.68
C GLU A 128 -0.76 15.05 -10.66
N LYS A 129 0.06 14.16 -10.13
CA LYS A 129 1.50 14.34 -10.08
C LYS A 129 2.10 14.42 -11.48
N THR A 130 1.72 13.49 -12.36
CA THR A 130 2.24 13.45 -13.74
C THR A 130 1.83 14.70 -14.51
N ILE A 131 0.58 15.16 -14.38
CA ILE A 131 0.13 16.42 -14.99
C ILE A 131 1.01 17.58 -14.53
N LYS A 132 1.22 17.69 -13.22
CA LYS A 132 2.06 18.76 -12.63
C LYS A 132 3.51 18.71 -13.13
N ASP A 133 4.10 17.53 -13.22
CA ASP A 133 5.47 17.34 -13.69
C ASP A 133 5.61 17.66 -15.18
N MET A 134 4.50 17.59 -15.94
CA MET A 134 4.42 17.88 -17.38
C MET A 134 3.98 19.31 -17.72
N GLU A 135 3.63 20.14 -16.73
CA GLU A 135 3.25 21.54 -16.97
C GLU A 135 4.34 22.30 -17.74
N GLY A 136 3.96 22.84 -18.89
CA GLY A 136 4.87 23.60 -19.78
C GLY A 136 5.88 22.75 -20.55
N LYS A 137 5.81 21.40 -20.48
CA LYS A 137 6.76 20.49 -21.12
C LYS A 137 6.09 19.46 -22.04
N GLY A 138 4.82 19.11 -21.79
CA GLY A 138 4.14 18.03 -22.49
C GLY A 138 3.15 18.48 -23.55
N SER A 139 2.59 17.51 -24.25
CA SER A 139 1.48 17.75 -25.17
C SER A 139 0.24 18.22 -24.41
N GLU A 140 -0.20 19.44 -24.65
CA GLU A 140 -1.44 19.99 -24.06
C GLU A 140 -2.66 19.10 -24.33
N GLU A 141 -2.68 18.42 -25.49
CA GLU A 141 -3.75 17.49 -25.84
C GLU A 141 -3.76 16.26 -24.92
N LEU A 142 -2.60 15.65 -24.65
CA LEU A 142 -2.51 14.50 -23.73
C LEU A 142 -2.81 14.90 -22.30
N ILE A 143 -2.29 16.03 -21.84
CA ILE A 143 -2.59 16.58 -20.52
C ILE A 143 -4.10 16.78 -20.37
N GLY A 144 -4.75 17.36 -21.39
CA GLY A 144 -6.20 17.57 -21.40
C GLY A 144 -6.98 16.24 -21.32
N LYS A 145 -6.56 15.20 -22.05
CA LYS A 145 -7.19 13.88 -22.00
C LYS A 145 -7.07 13.25 -20.61
N VAL A 146 -5.89 13.31 -19.99
CA VAL A 146 -5.66 12.81 -18.64
C VAL A 146 -6.49 13.58 -17.62
N GLN A 147 -6.58 14.92 -17.75
CA GLN A 147 -7.36 15.77 -16.85
C GLN A 147 -8.85 15.43 -16.91
N VAL A 148 -9.43 15.27 -18.09
CA VAL A 148 -10.85 14.91 -18.26
C VAL A 148 -11.14 13.53 -17.65
N ALA A 149 -10.28 12.54 -17.91
CA ALA A 149 -10.45 11.20 -17.35
C ALA A 149 -10.29 11.20 -15.82
N LEU A 150 -9.33 11.97 -15.30
CA LEU A 150 -9.11 12.16 -13.87
C LEU A 150 -10.33 12.77 -13.17
N ASP A 151 -10.89 13.84 -13.73
CA ASP A 151 -12.05 14.51 -13.17
C ASP A 151 -13.29 13.59 -13.18
N THR A 152 -13.43 12.79 -14.26
CA THR A 152 -14.50 11.78 -14.34
C THR A 152 -14.35 10.73 -13.25
N LEU A 153 -13.15 10.16 -13.05
CA LEU A 153 -12.90 9.17 -12.02
C LEU A 153 -13.12 9.73 -10.60
N LYS A 154 -12.69 10.96 -10.35
CA LYS A 154 -12.94 11.63 -9.06
C LYS A 154 -14.43 11.82 -8.76
N GLU A 155 -15.24 12.15 -9.76
CA GLU A 155 -16.69 12.23 -9.59
C GLU A 155 -17.29 10.85 -9.32
N THR A 156 -16.86 9.81 -10.04
CA THR A 156 -17.34 8.46 -9.86
C THR A 156 -16.96 7.90 -8.49
N LEU A 157 -15.80 8.26 -7.95
CA LEU A 157 -15.36 7.87 -6.60
C LEU A 157 -16.24 8.43 -5.47
N LYS A 158 -17.02 9.47 -5.70
CA LYS A 158 -18.02 9.98 -4.73
C LYS A 158 -19.24 9.06 -4.61
N GLY A 159 -19.49 8.23 -5.63
CA GLY A 159 -20.57 7.24 -5.66
C GLY A 159 -20.15 5.87 -5.10
N GLU A 160 -21.04 4.88 -5.21
CA GLU A 160 -20.83 3.50 -4.73
C GLU A 160 -20.78 2.46 -5.86
N ASP A 161 -20.86 2.89 -7.10
CA ASP A 161 -20.89 2.00 -8.27
C ASP A 161 -19.47 1.49 -8.59
N MET A 162 -19.16 0.28 -8.12
CA MET A 162 -17.85 -0.34 -8.29
C MET A 162 -17.50 -0.66 -9.74
N GLU A 163 -18.49 -1.02 -10.57
CA GLU A 163 -18.26 -1.32 -11.98
C GLU A 163 -17.90 -0.04 -12.75
N LYS A 164 -18.56 1.05 -12.43
CA LYS A 164 -18.23 2.35 -13.01
C LYS A 164 -16.86 2.85 -12.56
N ILE A 165 -16.50 2.66 -11.27
CA ILE A 165 -15.17 3.02 -10.76
C ILE A 165 -14.08 2.23 -11.51
N LYS A 166 -14.28 0.92 -11.74
CA LYS A 166 -13.34 0.10 -12.51
C LYS A 166 -13.19 0.60 -13.94
N ALA A 167 -14.31 0.86 -14.63
CA ALA A 167 -14.31 1.33 -16.01
C ALA A 167 -13.61 2.68 -16.16
N ASP A 168 -13.88 3.65 -15.26
CA ASP A 168 -13.25 4.97 -15.29
C ASP A 168 -11.77 4.89 -14.87
N THR A 169 -11.39 3.95 -14.01
CA THR A 169 -9.98 3.66 -13.68
C THR A 169 -9.20 3.16 -14.91
N GLU A 170 -9.79 2.23 -15.67
CA GLU A 170 -9.20 1.76 -16.93
C GLU A 170 -9.12 2.87 -17.97
N ALA A 171 -10.15 3.74 -18.06
CA ALA A 171 -10.17 4.87 -18.99
C ALA A 171 -9.07 5.91 -18.67
N LEU A 172 -8.72 6.11 -17.39
CA LEU A 172 -7.63 6.99 -16.98
C LEU A 172 -6.25 6.35 -17.22
N THR A 173 -6.14 5.03 -17.06
CA THR A 173 -4.86 4.31 -17.15
C THR A 173 -4.17 4.50 -18.49
N LYS A 174 -4.90 4.41 -19.61
CA LYS A 174 -4.33 4.52 -20.97
C LYS A 174 -3.70 5.89 -21.26
N PRO A 175 -4.44 7.01 -21.14
CA PRO A 175 -3.87 8.33 -21.42
C PRO A 175 -2.78 8.70 -20.40
N LEU A 176 -2.86 8.23 -19.16
CA LEU A 176 -1.81 8.45 -18.16
C LEU A 176 -0.51 7.71 -18.53
N TYR A 177 -0.61 6.50 -19.06
CA TYR A 177 0.55 5.75 -19.55
C TYR A 177 1.21 6.46 -20.73
N GLU A 178 0.44 6.96 -21.70
CA GLU A 178 0.96 7.72 -22.84
C GLU A 178 1.67 8.99 -22.39
N LEU A 179 1.08 9.74 -21.45
CA LEU A 179 1.67 10.95 -20.87
C LEU A 179 2.97 10.64 -20.10
N SER A 180 3.00 9.56 -19.34
CA SER A 180 4.19 9.12 -18.60
C SER A 180 5.32 8.69 -19.54
N ALA A 181 4.99 8.02 -20.66
CA ALA A 181 5.96 7.64 -21.66
C ALA A 181 6.57 8.87 -22.39
N GLU A 182 5.78 9.93 -22.59
CA GLU A 182 6.27 11.20 -23.13
C GLU A 182 7.22 11.89 -22.13
N LEU A 183 6.87 11.92 -20.84
CA LEU A 183 7.72 12.46 -19.78
C LEU A 183 9.08 11.74 -19.73
N TYR A 184 9.06 10.41 -19.82
CA TYR A 184 10.28 9.60 -19.81
C TYR A 184 11.20 9.94 -21.00
N LYS A 185 10.65 10.03 -22.22
CA LYS A 185 11.40 10.41 -23.43
C LYS A 185 12.04 11.80 -23.31
N GLN A 186 11.33 12.76 -22.72
CA GLN A 186 11.84 14.12 -22.54
C GLN A 186 12.96 14.17 -21.48
N THR A 187 12.84 13.39 -20.40
CA THR A 187 13.88 13.33 -19.36
C THR A 187 15.15 12.63 -19.87
N GLU A 188 15.04 11.63 -20.75
CA GLU A 188 16.21 11.02 -21.42
C GLU A 188 16.86 11.98 -22.42
N ALA A 189 16.05 12.68 -23.23
CA ALA A 189 16.56 13.67 -24.17
C ALA A 189 17.30 14.82 -23.47
N ALA A 190 16.79 15.26 -22.30
CA ALA A 190 17.45 16.30 -21.49
C ALA A 190 18.77 15.81 -20.87
N LYS A 191 18.86 14.54 -20.47
CA LYS A 191 20.11 13.93 -19.97
C LYS A 191 21.13 13.67 -21.07
N GLY A 192 20.69 13.44 -22.31
CA GLY A 192 21.58 13.27 -23.47
C GLY A 192 22.17 14.56 -24.02
N ALA A 193 21.61 15.73 -23.65
CA ALA A 193 22.11 17.04 -24.09
C ALA A 193 23.18 17.66 -23.17
N ASP A 194 23.37 17.13 -21.95
CA ASP A 194 24.38 17.59 -20.98
C ASP A 194 25.51 16.54 -20.79
N GLY A 195 25.90 15.90 -21.88
CA GLY A 195 26.92 14.86 -21.90
C GLY A 195 28.31 15.37 -22.24
N THR A 196 29.04 15.94 -21.25
CA THR A 196 30.50 15.86 -21.19
C THR A 196 30.99 15.62 -19.76
N GLU A 197 31.73 14.47 -19.64
CA GLU A 197 32.62 14.07 -18.54
C GLU A 197 32.00 13.79 -17.15
N THR A 198 31.92 12.56 -16.71
CA THR A 198 33.00 11.73 -16.17
C THR A 198 32.53 10.28 -16.00
N ALA A 199 33.27 9.35 -16.61
CA ALA A 199 33.16 7.93 -16.31
C ALA A 199 33.78 7.63 -14.95
N GLU A 200 33.06 6.93 -14.07
CA GLU A 200 33.52 5.78 -13.31
C GLU A 200 32.53 5.40 -12.20
N GLY A 201 32.03 4.18 -12.26
CA GLY A 201 31.61 3.48 -11.04
C GLY A 201 30.12 3.44 -10.69
N ALA A 202 29.25 2.88 -11.51
CA ALA A 202 28.00 2.31 -10.99
C ALA A 202 27.77 0.91 -11.52
N LYS A 203 27.98 -0.07 -10.64
CA LYS A 203 27.62 -1.48 -10.83
C LYS A 203 26.11 -1.58 -11.05
N LYS A 204 25.74 -2.34 -12.08
CA LYS A 204 24.40 -2.86 -12.34
C LYS A 204 23.83 -3.50 -11.08
N ALA A 205 22.67 -3.01 -10.64
CA ALA A 205 21.77 -3.80 -9.80
C ALA A 205 20.86 -4.56 -10.74
N ASP A 206 21.04 -5.88 -10.75
CA ASP A 206 20.21 -6.86 -11.45
C ASP A 206 18.82 -6.88 -10.83
N ASP A 207 17.84 -6.82 -11.71
CA ASP A 207 16.41 -6.95 -11.40
C ASP A 207 16.15 -8.48 -11.24
N ASP A 208 16.24 -8.98 -10.00
CA ASP A 208 15.95 -10.37 -9.69
C ASP A 208 14.59 -10.47 -8.99
N VAL A 209 13.55 -10.58 -9.82
CA VAL A 209 12.22 -11.01 -9.39
C VAL A 209 12.30 -12.49 -9.07
N VAL A 210 12.52 -12.83 -7.82
CA VAL A 210 12.52 -14.23 -7.37
C VAL A 210 11.08 -14.64 -7.10
N ASP A 211 10.55 -15.44 -8.00
CA ASP A 211 9.32 -16.21 -7.83
C ASP A 211 9.53 -17.19 -6.66
N ALA A 212 8.72 -17.09 -5.62
CA ALA A 212 8.83 -17.94 -4.44
C ALA A 212 8.18 -19.30 -4.74
N GLU A 213 9.01 -20.25 -5.13
CA GLU A 213 8.65 -21.66 -5.23
C GLU A 213 8.45 -22.26 -3.83
N VAL A 214 7.22 -22.70 -3.55
CA VAL A 214 6.85 -23.42 -2.34
C VAL A 214 7.46 -24.83 -2.42
N VAL A 215 8.47 -25.11 -1.62
CA VAL A 215 9.00 -26.48 -1.45
C VAL A 215 8.24 -27.16 -0.33
N ASP A 216 7.41 -28.12 -0.71
CA ASP A 216 6.79 -29.10 0.16
C ASP A 216 7.87 -30.14 0.54
N GLU A 217 8.34 -30.16 1.78
CA GLU A 217 9.13 -31.25 2.35
C GLU A 217 8.29 -32.07 3.33
N ASP A 218 7.47 -32.96 2.77
CA ASP A 218 7.09 -34.20 3.45
C ASP A 218 7.98 -35.32 2.95
N LYS A 219 8.89 -35.83 3.81
CA LYS A 219 9.29 -37.24 3.98
C LYS A 219 10.59 -37.42 4.78
N LYS A 220 10.49 -37.64 6.05
CA LYS A 220 10.93 -38.85 6.76
C LYS A 220 10.74 -38.71 8.26
#